data_7a8ba00d4c6c4f1bebf49f0194a24e3f
#
_entry.id   7a8ba00d4c6c4f1bebf49f0194a24e3f
#
_cell.length_a   1.000
_cell.length_b   1.000
_cell.length_c   1.000
_cell.angle_alpha   90.00
_cell.angle_beta   90.00
_cell.angle_gamma   90.00
#
_symmetry.space_group_name_H-M   'P 1'
#
loop_
_entity.id
_entity.type
_entity.pdbx_description
1 polymer ?
#
loop_
_entity_poly.entity_id
_entity_poly.type
_entity_poly.pdbx_seq_one_letter_code
_entity_poly.pdbx_strand_id
1 'polypeptide(L)'
;MKCAGALTAGMLLPVVSLPAFAQSQPQLITNTATAEWDVGNQTLSRTSNTGQFAVENVQPPAPVLSLFHFSNSSGASPVNLPATMCAGSNGTLPVQFNGVYAGVNTSTASLLPATYIRAGEPVVIQVDSAAKNLNPGAIDQFEVVITTPDGDRERITLTESAANSGRFLGYINTSAIPPTPVRNDCVLSVNPGDTLNVELDDTSTGSS
;
A
#
# COMPACT_ATOMS: atom_id res chain seq x y z
N MET A 1 19.05 -53.41 15.77
CA MET A 1 17.82 -52.63 15.77
C MET A 1 17.82 -51.74 14.53
N LYS A 2 17.01 -52.04 13.52
CA LYS A 2 16.87 -51.21 12.32
C LYS A 2 15.50 -50.53 12.42
N CYS A 3 15.44 -49.21 12.61
CA CYS A 3 14.24 -48.43 12.44
C CYS A 3 14.14 -48.07 10.97
N ALA A 4 13.15 -48.62 10.29
CA ALA A 4 12.73 -48.15 8.96
C ALA A 4 11.39 -47.39 9.14
N GLY A 5 11.49 -46.07 9.19
CA GLY A 5 10.32 -45.20 9.15
C GLY A 5 10.05 -44.81 7.70
N ALA A 6 8.95 -45.28 7.12
CA ALA A 6 8.44 -44.78 5.86
C ALA A 6 7.41 -43.68 6.16
N LEU A 7 7.76 -42.42 5.88
CA LEU A 7 6.81 -41.31 5.83
C LEU A 7 6.27 -41.20 4.41
N THR A 8 5.03 -41.60 4.19
CA THR A 8 4.28 -41.27 2.97
C THR A 8 3.22 -40.23 3.32
N ALA A 9 3.53 -38.96 3.07
CA ALA A 9 2.54 -37.90 3.09
C ALA A 9 2.17 -37.57 1.63
N GLY A 10 1.11 -38.21 1.15
CA GLY A 10 0.48 -37.85 -0.12
C GLY A 10 -0.75 -36.97 0.14
N MET A 11 -0.61 -35.66 -0.04
CA MET A 11 -1.74 -34.75 0.02
C MET A 11 -1.99 -34.17 -1.37
N LEU A 12 -2.97 -34.72 -2.07
CA LEU A 12 -3.54 -34.10 -3.27
C LEU A 12 -4.58 -33.08 -2.81
N LEU A 13 -4.29 -31.80 -3.03
CA LEU A 13 -5.28 -30.74 -2.85
C LEU A 13 -6.01 -30.48 -4.18
N PRO A 14 -7.35 -30.47 -4.21
CA PRO A 14 -8.07 -29.99 -5.37
C PRO A 14 -7.93 -28.46 -5.48
N VAL A 15 -7.49 -27.97 -6.64
CA VAL A 15 -7.51 -26.54 -6.97
C VAL A 15 -8.96 -26.15 -7.26
N VAL A 16 -9.59 -25.51 -6.30
CA VAL A 16 -10.89 -24.84 -6.50
C VAL A 16 -10.61 -23.36 -6.69
N SER A 17 -10.85 -22.85 -7.90
CA SER A 17 -10.84 -21.42 -8.19
C SER A 17 -12.07 -20.77 -7.57
N LEU A 18 -11.90 -20.03 -6.50
CA LEU A 18 -12.95 -19.25 -5.82
C LEU A 18 -12.94 -17.79 -6.32
N PRO A 19 -14.13 -17.16 -6.44
CA PRO A 19 -14.22 -15.74 -6.77
C PRO A 19 -13.68 -14.86 -5.63
N ALA A 20 -13.18 -13.67 -5.97
CA ALA A 20 -12.36 -12.77 -5.17
C ALA A 20 -13.03 -12.08 -3.95
N PHE A 21 -14.06 -12.67 -3.34
CA PHE A 21 -14.72 -12.12 -2.16
C PHE A 21 -14.96 -13.16 -1.05
N ALA A 22 -14.16 -14.20 -1.00
CA ALA A 22 -14.23 -15.13 0.12
C ALA A 22 -13.56 -14.49 1.35
N GLN A 23 -14.35 -14.09 2.36
CA GLN A 23 -13.83 -13.91 3.70
C GLN A 23 -13.03 -15.14 4.07
N SER A 24 -11.73 -14.98 4.36
CA SER A 24 -10.89 -16.11 4.75
C SER A 24 -11.45 -16.72 6.03
N GLN A 25 -12.05 -17.91 5.90
CA GLN A 25 -12.41 -18.69 7.07
C GLN A 25 -11.14 -19.02 7.85
N PRO A 26 -11.18 -18.99 9.20
CA PRO A 26 -10.03 -19.37 10.00
C PRO A 26 -9.56 -20.77 9.59
N GLN A 27 -8.29 -20.91 9.29
CA GLN A 27 -7.70 -22.20 8.96
C GLN A 27 -7.46 -22.98 10.25
N LEU A 28 -8.16 -24.08 10.43
CA LEU A 28 -7.95 -24.97 11.57
C LEU A 28 -6.75 -25.88 11.29
N ILE A 29 -5.70 -25.73 12.06
CA ILE A 29 -4.53 -26.61 12.03
C ILE A 29 -4.72 -27.64 13.13
N THR A 30 -4.71 -28.93 12.74
CA THR A 30 -4.82 -30.06 13.67
C THR A 30 -3.53 -30.86 13.64
N ASN A 31 -3.07 -31.27 14.81
CA ASN A 31 -1.89 -32.12 14.95
C ASN A 31 -2.21 -33.29 15.89
N THR A 32 -1.95 -34.50 15.40
CA THR A 32 -2.10 -35.76 16.15
C THR A 32 -0.84 -36.59 15.88
N ALA A 33 -0.18 -37.06 16.91
CA ALA A 33 0.99 -37.92 16.80
C ALA A 33 0.63 -39.35 17.18
N THR A 34 1.18 -40.34 16.46
CA THR A 34 1.06 -41.76 16.79
C THR A 34 2.46 -42.31 16.99
N ALA A 35 2.65 -43.04 18.10
CA ALA A 35 3.88 -43.81 18.37
C ALA A 35 3.55 -45.29 18.31
N GLU A 36 4.41 -46.04 17.61
CA GLU A 36 4.34 -47.48 17.52
C GLU A 36 5.63 -48.11 18.03
N TRP A 37 5.52 -49.22 18.77
CA TRP A 37 6.68 -49.95 19.28
C TRP A 37 6.35 -51.43 19.41
N ASP A 38 7.34 -52.25 19.28
CA ASP A 38 7.23 -53.72 19.37
C ASP A 38 7.65 -54.21 20.76
N VAL A 39 6.81 -55.06 21.33
CA VAL A 39 7.11 -55.83 22.56
C VAL A 39 6.96 -57.32 22.28
N GLY A 40 8.07 -58.00 22.15
CA GLY A 40 8.06 -59.40 21.70
C GLY A 40 7.54 -59.55 20.27
N ASN A 41 6.46 -60.31 20.07
CA ASN A 41 5.82 -60.47 18.77
C ASN A 41 4.55 -59.61 18.59
N GLN A 42 4.38 -58.57 19.42
CA GLN A 42 3.21 -57.69 19.35
C GLN A 42 3.65 -56.25 19.08
N THR A 43 3.03 -55.64 18.10
CA THR A 43 3.14 -54.19 17.85
C THR A 43 2.09 -53.46 18.68
N LEU A 44 2.54 -52.51 19.48
CA LEU A 44 1.69 -51.62 20.28
C LEU A 44 1.68 -50.23 19.65
N SER A 45 0.58 -49.55 19.68
CA SER A 45 0.49 -48.17 19.25
C SER A 45 -0.25 -47.28 20.26
N ARG A 46 0.16 -46.01 20.30
CA ARG A 46 -0.52 -44.98 21.08
C ARG A 46 -0.62 -43.72 20.24
N THR A 47 -1.82 -43.18 20.22
CA THR A 47 -2.10 -41.89 19.58
C THR A 47 -2.21 -40.82 20.65
N SER A 48 -1.60 -39.65 20.41
CA SER A 48 -1.74 -38.48 21.27
C SER A 48 -3.16 -37.92 21.19
N ASN A 49 -3.49 -37.04 22.13
CA ASN A 49 -4.64 -36.15 21.94
C ASN A 49 -4.40 -35.26 20.70
N THR A 50 -5.46 -34.84 20.06
CA THR A 50 -5.42 -33.89 18.96
C THR A 50 -5.24 -32.47 19.50
N GLY A 51 -4.13 -31.83 19.16
CA GLY A 51 -3.96 -30.39 19.35
C GLY A 51 -4.59 -29.65 18.18
N GLN A 52 -5.40 -28.62 18.46
CA GLN A 52 -6.04 -27.79 17.45
C GLN A 52 -5.79 -26.31 17.74
N PHE A 53 -5.49 -25.53 16.72
CA PHE A 53 -5.49 -24.06 16.80
C PHE A 53 -6.00 -23.47 15.48
N ALA A 54 -6.75 -22.38 15.59
CA ALA A 54 -7.25 -21.64 14.46
C ALA A 54 -6.25 -20.53 14.11
N VAL A 55 -5.90 -20.42 12.84
CA VAL A 55 -5.15 -19.29 12.31
C VAL A 55 -6.15 -18.38 11.59
N GLU A 56 -6.34 -17.19 12.11
CA GLU A 56 -7.14 -16.15 11.47
C GLU A 56 -6.24 -15.30 10.58
N ASN A 57 -6.61 -15.14 9.32
CA ASN A 57 -5.98 -14.18 8.44
C ASN A 57 -6.70 -12.83 8.62
N VAL A 58 -6.13 -11.96 9.43
CA VAL A 58 -6.64 -10.60 9.59
C VAL A 58 -6.21 -9.79 8.39
N GLN A 59 -7.12 -9.59 7.45
CA GLN A 59 -6.86 -8.71 6.31
C GLN A 59 -6.81 -7.25 6.83
N PRO A 60 -5.75 -6.48 6.50
CA PRO A 60 -5.71 -5.07 6.82
C PRO A 60 -6.90 -4.32 6.19
N PRO A 61 -7.39 -3.26 6.81
CA PRO A 61 -8.43 -2.43 6.22
C PRO A 61 -7.98 -1.87 4.86
N ALA A 62 -8.96 -1.65 3.97
CA ALA A 62 -8.68 -1.04 2.68
C ALA A 62 -8.05 0.35 2.88
N PRO A 63 -7.11 0.77 2.01
CA PRO A 63 -6.51 2.09 2.08
C PRO A 63 -7.57 3.18 1.87
N VAL A 64 -7.41 4.30 2.59
CA VAL A 64 -8.27 5.47 2.48
C VAL A 64 -7.49 6.60 1.81
N LEU A 65 -8.01 7.07 0.67
CA LEU A 65 -7.46 8.19 -0.09
C LEU A 65 -8.13 9.50 0.33
N SER A 66 -7.33 10.53 0.56
CA SER A 66 -7.78 11.90 0.79
C SER A 66 -6.95 12.88 -0.02
N LEU A 67 -7.59 13.91 -0.57
CA LEU A 67 -6.93 14.98 -1.29
C LEU A 67 -6.99 16.27 -0.47
N PHE A 68 -5.96 17.10 -0.60
CA PHE A 68 -5.86 18.37 0.09
C PHE A 68 -5.32 19.45 -0.85
N HIS A 69 -5.65 20.69 -0.53
CA HIS A 69 -5.06 21.87 -1.14
C HIS A 69 -4.42 22.78 -0.06
N PHE A 70 -3.53 23.65 -0.49
CA PHE A 70 -2.93 24.66 0.38
C PHE A 70 -3.94 25.74 0.73
N SER A 71 -4.01 26.13 1.98
CA SER A 71 -4.91 27.19 2.45
C SER A 71 -4.34 27.89 3.68
N ASN A 72 -4.50 29.21 3.72
CA ASN A 72 -4.21 30.01 4.90
C ASN A 72 -5.46 30.34 5.73
N SER A 73 -6.57 29.63 5.48
CA SER A 73 -7.80 29.86 6.21
C SER A 73 -7.74 29.30 7.63
N SER A 74 -8.61 29.79 8.52
CA SER A 74 -8.65 29.38 9.92
C SER A 74 -9.01 27.90 10.15
N GLY A 75 -9.51 27.20 9.12
CA GLY A 75 -9.82 25.77 9.16
C GLY A 75 -8.67 24.86 8.68
N ALA A 76 -7.59 25.46 8.14
CA ALA A 76 -6.45 24.67 7.66
C ALA A 76 -5.63 24.13 8.84
N SER A 77 -5.16 22.89 8.69
CA SER A 77 -4.31 22.24 9.68
C SER A 77 -2.85 22.24 9.21
N PRO A 78 -1.88 22.55 10.10
CA PRO A 78 -0.48 22.43 9.76
C PRO A 78 -0.07 20.96 9.61
N VAL A 79 0.62 20.66 8.53
CA VAL A 79 1.10 19.30 8.21
C VAL A 79 2.56 19.38 7.79
N ASN A 80 3.38 18.45 8.24
CA ASN A 80 4.72 18.24 7.71
C ASN A 80 4.60 17.37 6.44
N LEU A 81 4.87 17.96 5.29
CA LEU A 81 4.89 17.28 4.00
C LEU A 81 6.29 16.75 3.72
N PRO A 82 6.49 15.44 3.65
CA PRO A 82 7.76 14.88 3.24
C PRO A 82 8.06 15.25 1.78
N ALA A 83 9.36 15.27 1.43
CA ALA A 83 9.76 15.48 0.05
C ALA A 83 9.15 14.38 -0.85
N THR A 84 8.55 14.82 -1.95
CA THR A 84 7.93 13.91 -2.91
C THR A 84 8.84 13.72 -4.11
N MET A 85 9.03 12.48 -4.52
CA MET A 85 9.75 12.12 -5.74
C MET A 85 8.74 11.74 -6.82
N CYS A 86 9.04 12.12 -8.05
CA CYS A 86 8.25 11.77 -9.23
C CYS A 86 9.11 10.97 -10.21
N ALA A 87 8.54 9.93 -10.78
CA ALA A 87 9.18 9.13 -11.83
C ALA A 87 9.00 9.82 -13.18
N GLY A 88 9.91 10.71 -13.52
CA GLY A 88 9.95 11.38 -14.81
C GLY A 88 10.52 10.50 -15.93
N SER A 89 10.38 10.93 -17.19
CA SER A 89 10.87 10.22 -18.38
C SER A 89 12.40 9.98 -18.37
N ASN A 90 13.16 10.79 -17.64
CA ASN A 90 14.63 10.72 -17.54
C ASN A 90 15.11 10.26 -16.15
N GLY A 91 14.27 9.62 -15.37
CA GLY A 91 14.55 9.15 -14.02
C GLY A 91 13.72 9.86 -12.94
N THR A 92 14.01 9.53 -11.69
CA THR A 92 13.28 10.08 -10.56
C THR A 92 13.74 11.49 -10.23
N LEU A 93 12.80 12.42 -10.13
CA LEU A 93 13.03 13.85 -9.87
C LEU A 93 12.29 14.30 -8.61
N PRO A 94 12.86 15.20 -7.79
CA PRO A 94 12.12 15.80 -6.70
C PRO A 94 11.04 16.75 -7.23
N VAL A 95 9.82 16.63 -6.73
CA VAL A 95 8.75 17.59 -7.04
C VAL A 95 9.04 18.88 -6.29
N GLN A 96 9.16 19.99 -7.03
CA GLN A 96 9.38 21.33 -6.49
C GLN A 96 8.10 22.15 -6.70
N PHE A 97 7.67 22.88 -5.68
CA PHE A 97 6.58 23.82 -5.85
C PHE A 97 7.00 24.99 -6.76
N ASN A 98 6.10 25.39 -7.62
CA ASN A 98 6.33 26.45 -8.60
C ASN A 98 5.31 27.61 -8.46
N GLY A 99 5.49 28.66 -9.25
CA GLY A 99 4.59 29.80 -9.30
C GLY A 99 4.38 30.45 -7.92
N VAL A 100 3.13 30.67 -7.54
CA VAL A 100 2.76 31.27 -6.25
C VAL A 100 3.05 30.38 -5.04
N TYR A 101 3.32 29.09 -5.27
CA TYR A 101 3.63 28.12 -4.24
C TYR A 101 5.14 27.90 -4.04
N ALA A 102 6.00 28.52 -4.83
CA ALA A 102 7.46 28.31 -4.81
C ALA A 102 8.14 28.55 -3.45
N GLY A 103 7.49 29.27 -2.55
CA GLY A 103 8.02 29.57 -1.19
C GLY A 103 7.30 28.82 -0.07
N VAL A 104 6.43 27.86 -0.38
CA VAL A 104 5.70 27.12 0.65
C VAL A 104 6.66 26.32 1.51
N ASN A 105 6.55 26.52 2.83
CA ASN A 105 7.30 25.72 3.79
C ASN A 105 6.59 24.37 3.98
N THR A 106 7.20 23.32 3.45
CA THR A 106 6.65 21.95 3.53
C THR A 106 6.62 21.41 4.96
N SER A 107 7.49 21.87 5.85
CA SER A 107 7.49 21.41 7.25
C SER A 107 6.29 21.88 8.06
N THR A 108 5.60 22.94 7.60
CA THR A 108 4.43 23.54 8.27
C THR A 108 3.38 23.96 7.26
N ALA A 109 3.17 23.14 6.23
CA ALA A 109 2.16 23.40 5.21
C ALA A 109 0.76 23.41 5.82
N SER A 110 -0.02 24.45 5.56
CA SER A 110 -1.39 24.55 6.00
C SER A 110 -2.33 23.97 4.93
N LEU A 111 -3.05 22.90 5.25
CA LEU A 111 -3.85 22.12 4.33
C LEU A 111 -5.33 22.10 4.71
N LEU A 112 -6.20 22.12 3.70
CA LEU A 112 -7.63 21.82 3.82
C LEU A 112 -7.98 20.61 2.94
N PRO A 113 -8.94 19.78 3.38
CA PRO A 113 -9.52 18.74 2.51
C PRO A 113 -10.04 19.34 1.20
N ALA A 114 -9.71 18.71 0.09
CA ALA A 114 -10.09 19.12 -1.24
C ALA A 114 -11.14 18.19 -1.83
N THR A 115 -12.24 18.74 -2.32
CA THR A 115 -13.21 18.03 -3.17
C THR A 115 -13.08 18.42 -4.64
N TYR A 116 -12.29 19.44 -4.93
CA TYR A 116 -11.93 19.89 -6.27
C TYR A 116 -10.52 20.52 -6.23
N ILE A 117 -9.84 20.52 -7.36
CA ILE A 117 -8.50 21.08 -7.54
C ILE A 117 -8.56 22.08 -8.70
N ARG A 118 -7.80 23.17 -8.58
CA ARG A 118 -7.65 24.16 -9.63
C ARG A 118 -6.37 23.91 -10.38
N ALA A 119 -6.41 24.00 -11.68
CA ALA A 119 -5.20 23.95 -12.49
C ALA A 119 -4.19 25.03 -12.06
N GLY A 120 -2.93 24.64 -11.91
CA GLY A 120 -1.86 25.48 -11.37
C GLY A 120 -1.76 25.46 -9.83
N GLU A 121 -2.65 24.75 -9.14
CA GLU A 121 -2.59 24.50 -7.70
C GLU A 121 -1.97 23.12 -7.44
N PRO A 122 -0.95 22.98 -6.58
CA PRO A 122 -0.46 21.67 -6.21
C PRO A 122 -1.54 20.89 -5.47
N VAL A 123 -1.68 19.61 -5.82
CA VAL A 123 -2.52 18.68 -5.06
C VAL A 123 -1.66 17.89 -4.09
N VAL A 124 -2.12 17.81 -2.85
CA VAL A 124 -1.53 16.95 -1.84
C VAL A 124 -2.38 15.70 -1.70
N ILE A 125 -1.74 14.55 -1.77
CA ILE A 125 -2.35 13.23 -1.70
C ILE A 125 -1.96 12.60 -0.37
N GLN A 126 -2.96 12.15 0.39
CA GLN A 126 -2.77 11.35 1.59
C GLN A 126 -3.40 9.98 1.37
N VAL A 127 -2.66 8.93 1.74
CA VAL A 127 -3.17 7.56 1.81
C VAL A 127 -2.96 7.04 3.22
N ASP A 128 -4.02 6.69 3.90
CA ASP A 128 -3.98 5.97 5.17
C ASP A 128 -4.06 4.46 4.86
N SER A 129 -2.98 3.71 5.12
CA SER A 129 -2.88 2.29 4.78
C SER A 129 -2.02 1.51 5.79
N ALA A 130 -2.67 0.69 6.61
CA ALA A 130 -1.96 -0.22 7.50
C ALA A 130 -1.17 -1.30 6.73
N ALA A 131 -1.63 -1.67 5.52
CA ALA A 131 -0.96 -2.67 4.69
C ALA A 131 0.37 -2.20 4.10
N LYS A 132 0.58 -0.87 3.98
CA LYS A 132 1.83 -0.28 3.48
C LYS A 132 2.80 0.13 4.59
N ASN A 133 2.39 0.07 5.85
CA ASN A 133 3.24 0.24 7.02
C ASN A 133 3.94 -1.10 7.32
N LEU A 134 5.08 -1.31 6.65
CA LEU A 134 5.80 -2.58 6.64
C LEU A 134 6.85 -2.67 7.75
N ASN A 135 7.45 -1.52 8.10
CA ASN A 135 8.51 -1.44 9.10
C ASN A 135 8.18 -0.45 10.20
N PRO A 136 7.67 -0.90 11.36
CA PRO A 136 7.31 0.00 12.45
C PRO A 136 8.47 0.85 13.02
N GLY A 137 9.72 0.49 12.71
CA GLY A 137 10.91 1.20 13.18
C GLY A 137 11.49 2.21 12.18
N ALA A 138 10.93 2.34 10.98
CA ALA A 138 11.43 3.20 9.92
C ALA A 138 10.29 3.91 9.20
N ILE A 139 10.64 4.89 8.36
CA ILE A 139 9.72 5.55 7.44
C ILE A 139 9.54 4.68 6.21
N ASP A 140 8.32 4.24 5.96
CA ASP A 140 7.99 3.48 4.77
C ASP A 140 7.62 4.40 3.59
N GLN A 141 7.76 3.87 2.37
CA GLN A 141 7.44 4.57 1.13
C GLN A 141 6.79 3.60 0.14
N PHE A 142 5.90 4.12 -0.71
CA PHE A 142 5.39 3.38 -1.86
C PHE A 142 4.97 4.34 -2.98
N GLU A 143 4.80 3.81 -4.18
CA GLU A 143 4.42 4.59 -5.35
C GLU A 143 2.92 4.56 -5.60
N VAL A 144 2.41 5.68 -6.08
CA VAL A 144 1.06 5.80 -6.63
C VAL A 144 1.12 6.33 -8.06
N VAL A 145 0.16 5.89 -8.85
CA VAL A 145 -0.05 6.37 -10.20
C VAL A 145 -1.30 7.24 -10.22
N ILE A 146 -1.18 8.45 -10.74
CA ILE A 146 -2.27 9.41 -10.88
C ILE A 146 -2.59 9.53 -12.36
N THR A 147 -3.86 9.42 -12.72
CA THR A 147 -4.31 9.57 -14.11
C THR A 147 -5.46 10.57 -14.20
N THR A 148 -5.51 11.30 -15.33
CA THR A 148 -6.60 12.21 -15.67
C THR A 148 -7.41 11.67 -16.85
N PRO A 149 -8.66 12.14 -17.06
CA PRO A 149 -9.48 11.73 -18.20
C PRO A 149 -8.83 12.03 -19.56
N ASP A 150 -8.03 13.10 -19.65
CA ASP A 150 -7.32 13.52 -20.86
C ASP A 150 -6.06 12.68 -21.16
N GLY A 151 -5.83 11.64 -20.35
CA GLY A 151 -4.80 10.65 -20.58
C GLY A 151 -3.42 11.01 -20.03
N ASP A 152 -3.33 12.06 -19.22
CA ASP A 152 -2.12 12.30 -18.45
C ASP A 152 -1.93 11.23 -17.38
N ARG A 153 -0.68 10.93 -17.08
CA ARG A 153 -0.32 9.87 -16.14
C ARG A 153 1.01 10.16 -15.47
N GLU A 154 0.95 10.36 -14.17
CA GLU A 154 2.10 10.66 -13.35
C GLU A 154 2.31 9.60 -12.27
N ARG A 155 3.55 9.35 -11.88
CA ARG A 155 3.90 8.42 -10.81
C ARG A 155 4.71 9.15 -9.76
N ILE A 156 4.23 9.14 -8.53
CA ILE A 156 4.91 9.79 -7.40
C ILE A 156 5.10 8.80 -6.24
N THR A 157 6.14 9.06 -5.44
CA THR A 157 6.40 8.33 -4.20
C THR A 157 5.71 9.03 -3.04
N LEU A 158 4.83 8.33 -2.34
CA LEU A 158 4.30 8.77 -1.06
C LEU A 158 5.21 8.29 0.07
N THR A 159 5.46 9.15 1.03
CA THR A 159 6.33 8.90 2.17
C THR A 159 5.51 8.95 3.47
N GLU A 160 5.77 8.04 4.36
CA GLU A 160 5.10 7.96 5.66
C GLU A 160 5.40 9.22 6.50
N SER A 161 4.38 9.76 7.15
CA SER A 161 4.49 11.01 7.92
C SER A 161 5.32 10.88 9.20
N ALA A 162 5.37 9.69 9.75
CA ALA A 162 6.20 9.29 10.90
C ALA A 162 6.28 7.77 10.93
N ALA A 163 7.33 7.19 11.47
CA ALA A 163 7.46 5.75 11.63
C ALA A 163 6.23 5.17 12.33
N ASN A 164 5.69 4.09 11.76
CA ASN A 164 4.51 3.37 12.26
C ASN A 164 3.21 4.20 12.29
N SER A 165 3.10 5.25 11.46
CA SER A 165 1.87 6.04 11.40
C SER A 165 0.83 5.43 10.46
N GLY A 166 1.25 4.67 9.46
CA GLY A 166 0.41 4.17 8.38
C GLY A 166 -0.21 5.25 7.52
N ARG A 167 0.24 6.51 7.67
CA ARG A 167 -0.20 7.69 6.93
C ARG A 167 0.89 8.14 5.97
N PHE A 168 0.61 8.10 4.69
CA PHE A 168 1.54 8.45 3.63
C PHE A 168 1.11 9.72 2.92
N LEU A 169 2.06 10.59 2.67
CA LEU A 169 1.84 11.90 2.06
C LEU A 169 2.76 12.10 0.86
N GLY A 170 2.24 12.79 -0.14
CA GLY A 170 3.00 13.29 -1.27
C GLY A 170 2.22 14.37 -1.99
N TYR A 171 2.85 15.04 -2.94
CA TYR A 171 2.25 16.14 -3.68
C TYR A 171 2.75 16.19 -5.12
N ILE A 172 1.94 16.77 -5.99
CA ILE A 172 2.29 17.01 -7.39
C ILE A 172 1.73 18.36 -7.84
N ASN A 173 2.47 19.04 -8.71
CA ASN A 173 1.97 20.26 -9.33
C ASN A 173 0.91 19.93 -10.39
N THR A 174 -0.01 20.85 -10.63
CA THR A 174 -0.96 20.74 -11.73
C THR A 174 -0.75 21.85 -12.75
N SER A 175 -1.20 21.64 -13.97
CA SER A 175 -1.25 22.64 -15.04
C SER A 175 -2.59 22.58 -15.77
N ALA A 176 -2.98 23.70 -16.39
CA ALA A 176 -4.18 23.72 -17.23
C ALA A 176 -3.89 23.11 -18.62
N ILE A 177 -4.89 22.53 -19.24
CA ILE A 177 -4.90 22.18 -20.66
C ILE A 177 -5.56 23.34 -21.42
N PRO A 178 -4.98 23.89 -22.53
CA PRO A 178 -3.69 23.52 -23.15
C PRO A 178 -2.48 24.02 -22.36
N PRO A 179 -1.27 23.42 -22.52
CA PRO A 179 -0.85 22.50 -23.60
C PRO A 179 -1.33 21.07 -23.44
N THR A 180 -1.08 20.24 -24.47
CA THR A 180 -1.39 18.79 -24.44
C THR A 180 -0.68 18.09 -23.28
N PRO A 181 -1.36 17.22 -22.55
CA PRO A 181 -0.76 16.45 -21.45
C PRO A 181 0.48 15.67 -21.87
N VAL A 182 1.49 15.63 -21.01
CA VAL A 182 2.74 14.90 -21.24
C VAL A 182 2.95 13.97 -20.05
N ARG A 183 2.87 12.66 -20.30
CA ARG A 183 3.04 11.64 -19.27
C ARG A 183 4.45 11.60 -18.70
N ASN A 184 4.56 11.40 -17.40
CA ASN A 184 5.82 11.31 -16.67
C ASN A 184 6.70 12.55 -16.83
N ASP A 185 6.10 13.73 -16.78
CA ASP A 185 6.80 15.02 -16.74
C ASP A 185 6.77 15.68 -15.36
N CYS A 186 6.14 15.01 -14.39
CA CYS A 186 5.98 15.47 -13.00
C CYS A 186 5.07 16.68 -12.82
N VAL A 187 4.19 16.92 -13.78
CA VAL A 187 3.13 17.93 -13.73
C VAL A 187 1.82 17.34 -14.24
N LEU A 188 0.83 17.30 -13.38
CA LEU A 188 -0.46 16.72 -13.73
C LEU A 188 -1.32 17.74 -14.50
N SER A 189 -1.62 17.44 -15.76
CA SER A 189 -2.45 18.29 -16.64
C SER A 189 -3.93 18.04 -16.36
N VAL A 190 -4.67 19.09 -16.04
CA VAL A 190 -6.08 18.98 -15.62
C VAL A 190 -6.96 20.04 -16.28
N ASN A 191 -8.21 19.66 -16.52
CA ASN A 191 -9.31 20.57 -16.89
C ASN A 191 -10.24 20.80 -15.69
N PRO A 192 -11.03 21.90 -15.70
CA PRO A 192 -12.08 22.08 -14.72
C PRO A 192 -13.11 20.95 -14.79
N GLY A 193 -13.35 20.29 -13.67
CA GLY A 193 -14.30 19.18 -13.56
C GLY A 193 -13.70 17.79 -13.78
N ASP A 194 -12.42 17.68 -14.03
CA ASP A 194 -11.74 16.38 -14.13
C ASP A 194 -11.80 15.61 -12.80
N THR A 195 -11.91 14.28 -12.94
CA THR A 195 -11.80 13.35 -11.83
C THR A 195 -10.41 12.72 -11.86
N LEU A 196 -9.68 12.86 -10.78
CA LEU A 196 -8.38 12.20 -10.62
C LEU A 196 -8.57 10.74 -10.21
N ASN A 197 -7.95 9.82 -10.92
CA ASN A 197 -7.82 8.44 -10.49
C ASN A 197 -6.43 8.24 -9.88
N VAL A 198 -6.39 7.74 -8.64
CA VAL A 198 -5.15 7.45 -7.91
C VAL A 198 -5.11 5.96 -7.62
N GLU A 199 -4.16 5.28 -8.20
CA GLU A 199 -3.95 3.84 -8.05
C GLU A 199 -2.68 3.58 -7.24
N LEU A 200 -2.76 2.68 -6.26
CA LEU A 200 -1.57 2.21 -5.55
C LEU A 200 -0.79 1.28 -6.49
N ASP A 201 0.48 1.58 -6.72
CA ASP A 201 1.35 0.71 -7.51
C ASP A 201 1.87 -0.44 -6.63
N ASP A 202 1.18 -1.59 -6.71
CA ASP A 202 1.57 -2.81 -5.99
C ASP A 202 2.75 -3.54 -6.64
N THR A 203 3.22 -3.06 -7.80
CA THR A 203 4.37 -3.68 -8.52
C THR A 203 5.72 -3.23 -7.93
N SER A 204 5.76 -2.14 -7.17
CA SER A 204 6.94 -1.70 -6.46
C SER A 204 7.13 -2.47 -5.14
N THR A 205 7.37 -3.79 -5.21
CA THR A 205 7.97 -4.49 -4.09
C THR A 205 9.40 -3.98 -3.95
N GLY A 206 9.63 -3.17 -2.92
CA GLY A 206 10.92 -2.59 -2.63
C GLY A 206 12.01 -3.66 -2.66
N SER A 207 12.90 -3.53 -3.63
CA SER A 207 14.18 -4.22 -3.64
C SER A 207 15.06 -3.47 -2.64
N SER A 208 15.22 -4.07 -1.47
CA SER A 208 16.27 -3.71 -0.50
C SER A 208 17.63 -4.21 -0.99
#